data_e92514229a21ca36636867f97bd2b543
#
_entry.id   e92514229a21ca36636867f97bd2b543
#
_cell.length_a   1.000
_cell.length_b   1.000
_cell.length_c   1.000
_cell.angle_alpha   90.00
_cell.angle_beta   90.00
_cell.angle_gamma   90.00
#
_symmetry.space_group_name_H-M   'P 1'
#
loop_
_entity.id
_entity.type
_entity.pdbx_description
1 polymer ?
#
loop_
_entity_poly.entity_id
_entity_poly.type
_entity_poly.pdbx_seq_one_letter_code
_entity_poly.pdbx_strand_id
1 'polypeptide(L)'
;MSKELTSRAADYSQWYNDLVIKGELADHSAVRGCMVIKPYGYALWENMRDQLDRMFKETGHVNAYFPLFVPKSLFEAEEKNAEGFAKECAIVTHYRLKTDPNNKGKLIVDPEAKLEEELIIRPTSEAIIWNTYRGWIQSYRDLPLLINQWANVVRWEMRTRLFLRTAEFLWQEGHTAHATKVEAIEETKKMLDVYAEFVEHFMAVPVIKGVKTASERFAGAEDTYCIEALMQDGKALQAGTSHFLGQNFAKAFDVQFLNKENKKEFVWATSWGVSTRLIGALIMAHSDDQGLIMPPRIAPIQVVIVPIYKGEESKPVIDEKVAGLIKELKSLGISVKYDSSDNARPGWKFAEYELKGVPVRVAVGLRDIENNVVELARRDTKEKTTVSMDGLADYIKNLLEDIQQNIYNKALAFRNENIREANSWEEFVELLDTKAGFISAHWDGTEETENKIKEQTKATIRCIPIDNKLEDGLCVLTGNASTQRVLFARAY
;
A
#
# COMPACT_ATOMS: atom_id res chain seq x y z
N MET A 1 31.26 0.54 -3.60
CA MET A 1 30.49 1.55 -4.36
C MET A 1 29.80 2.45 -3.35
N SER A 2 29.87 3.76 -3.51
CA SER A 2 29.16 4.73 -2.68
C SER A 2 27.66 4.46 -2.80
N LYS A 3 26.96 4.29 -1.66
CA LYS A 3 25.49 4.20 -1.61
C LYS A 3 24.85 5.60 -1.62
N GLU A 4 25.50 6.56 -2.26
CA GLU A 4 25.04 7.94 -2.34
C GLU A 4 23.68 8.02 -3.06
N LEU A 5 22.71 8.63 -2.39
CA LEU A 5 21.37 8.83 -2.93
C LEU A 5 21.33 10.13 -3.72
N THR A 6 20.52 10.15 -4.78
CA THR A 6 20.08 11.40 -5.38
C THR A 6 19.24 12.17 -4.35
N SER A 7 19.45 13.48 -4.21
CA SER A 7 18.62 14.26 -3.27
C SER A 7 17.21 14.49 -3.82
N ARG A 8 16.22 14.61 -2.94
CA ARG A 8 14.81 14.92 -3.31
C ARG A 8 14.71 16.22 -4.12
N ALA A 9 15.51 17.21 -3.75
CA ALA A 9 15.50 18.51 -4.42
C ALA A 9 16.09 18.46 -5.82
N ALA A 10 17.05 17.56 -6.10
CA ALA A 10 17.66 17.40 -7.41
C ALA A 10 16.77 16.62 -8.38
N ASP A 11 16.28 15.46 -7.95
CA ASP A 11 15.36 14.61 -8.72
C ASP A 11 14.60 13.66 -7.78
N TYR A 12 13.36 14.04 -7.48
CA TYR A 12 12.50 13.26 -6.58
C TYR A 12 12.20 11.85 -7.11
N SER A 13 12.08 11.70 -8.42
CA SER A 13 11.84 10.41 -9.06
C SER A 13 13.03 9.47 -8.93
N GLN A 14 14.22 9.99 -9.19
CA GLN A 14 15.47 9.22 -9.06
C GLN A 14 15.77 8.91 -7.58
N TRP A 15 15.53 9.87 -6.66
CA TRP A 15 15.63 9.64 -5.22
C TRP A 15 14.78 8.44 -4.77
N TYR A 16 13.52 8.37 -5.22
CA TYR A 16 12.64 7.25 -4.92
C TYR A 16 13.21 5.91 -5.43
N ASN A 17 13.64 5.87 -6.69
CA ASN A 17 14.22 4.67 -7.28
C ASN A 17 15.50 4.24 -6.54
N ASP A 18 16.35 5.20 -6.20
CA ASP A 18 17.57 4.94 -5.43
C ASP A 18 17.25 4.31 -4.07
N LEU A 19 16.24 4.83 -3.36
CA LEU A 19 15.82 4.29 -2.06
C LEU A 19 15.31 2.85 -2.17
N VAL A 20 14.48 2.56 -3.18
CA VAL A 20 13.94 1.22 -3.37
C VAL A 20 15.07 0.20 -3.62
N ILE A 21 16.00 0.53 -4.50
CA ILE A 21 17.07 -0.38 -4.91
C ILE A 21 18.18 -0.46 -3.86
N LYS A 22 18.71 0.68 -3.42
CA LYS A 22 19.84 0.75 -2.49
C LYS A 22 19.42 0.39 -1.05
N GLY A 23 18.17 0.67 -0.67
CA GLY A 23 17.56 0.23 0.58
C GLY A 23 17.18 -1.26 0.61
N GLU A 24 17.47 -1.99 -0.48
CA GLU A 24 17.23 -3.43 -0.62
C GLU A 24 15.75 -3.86 -0.49
N LEU A 25 14.82 -3.00 -0.93
CA LEU A 25 13.40 -3.33 -0.92
C LEU A 25 12.97 -4.12 -2.17
N ALA A 26 13.38 -3.68 -3.35
CA ALA A 26 13.07 -4.34 -4.61
C ALA A 26 14.12 -4.04 -5.69
N ASP A 27 14.04 -4.78 -6.79
CA ASP A 27 14.85 -4.58 -7.96
C ASP A 27 14.06 -4.93 -9.23
N HIS A 28 14.58 -4.56 -10.38
CA HIS A 28 14.01 -4.93 -11.66
C HIS A 28 14.22 -6.43 -11.93
N SER A 29 13.24 -7.06 -12.55
CA SER A 29 13.35 -8.45 -13.00
C SER A 29 13.71 -8.55 -14.48
N ALA A 30 13.92 -9.77 -14.96
CA ALA A 30 14.06 -10.05 -16.39
C ALA A 30 12.77 -9.77 -17.19
N VAL A 31 11.64 -9.69 -16.52
CA VAL A 31 10.34 -9.36 -17.13
C VAL A 31 10.07 -7.87 -16.94
N ARG A 32 10.02 -7.14 -18.05
CA ARG A 32 9.76 -5.69 -18.01
C ARG A 32 8.47 -5.38 -17.27
N GLY A 33 8.58 -4.48 -16.31
CA GLY A 33 7.44 -4.03 -15.51
C GLY A 33 7.09 -4.91 -14.31
N CYS A 34 7.72 -6.07 -14.16
CA CYS A 34 7.62 -6.91 -12.98
C CYS A 34 8.85 -6.71 -12.09
N MET A 35 8.63 -6.58 -10.79
CA MET A 35 9.72 -6.39 -9.83
C MET A 35 10.05 -7.68 -9.09
N VAL A 36 11.32 -7.77 -8.65
CA VAL A 36 11.72 -8.70 -7.61
C VAL A 36 11.64 -7.97 -6.28
N ILE A 37 10.78 -8.40 -5.38
CA ILE A 37 10.77 -7.90 -4.00
C ILE A 37 11.88 -8.64 -3.24
N LYS A 38 12.88 -7.90 -2.78
CA LYS A 38 14.04 -8.46 -2.07
C LYS A 38 13.65 -8.88 -0.64
N PRO A 39 14.45 -9.72 0.04
CA PRO A 39 14.08 -10.23 1.37
C PRO A 39 13.71 -9.16 2.39
N TYR A 40 14.40 -8.02 2.40
CA TYR A 40 14.09 -6.91 3.32
C TYR A 40 12.75 -6.24 2.98
N GLY A 41 12.49 -6.00 1.69
CA GLY A 41 11.20 -5.47 1.23
C GLY A 41 10.06 -6.46 1.44
N TYR A 42 10.32 -7.76 1.26
CA TYR A 42 9.31 -8.79 1.48
C TYR A 42 8.96 -8.95 2.96
N ALA A 43 9.95 -8.88 3.85
CA ALA A 43 9.72 -8.88 5.30
C ALA A 43 8.86 -7.67 5.75
N LEU A 44 9.05 -6.49 5.12
CA LEU A 44 8.17 -5.34 5.34
C LEU A 44 6.73 -5.65 4.90
N TRP A 45 6.56 -6.25 3.71
CA TRP A 45 5.24 -6.67 3.22
C TRP A 45 4.59 -7.72 4.13
N GLU A 46 5.35 -8.70 4.62
CA GLU A 46 4.85 -9.70 5.57
C GLU A 46 4.32 -9.06 6.85
N ASN A 47 5.05 -8.11 7.44
CA ASN A 47 4.60 -7.39 8.64
C ASN A 47 3.29 -6.60 8.37
N MET A 48 3.19 -5.95 7.23
CA MET A 48 1.98 -5.23 6.82
C MET A 48 0.81 -6.19 6.60
N ARG A 49 1.05 -7.28 5.87
CA ARG A 49 0.06 -8.33 5.61
C ARG A 49 -0.45 -8.96 6.90
N ASP A 50 0.45 -9.37 7.77
CA ASP A 50 0.09 -10.09 9.00
C ASP A 50 -0.72 -9.20 9.95
N GLN A 51 -0.40 -7.90 10.00
CA GLN A 51 -1.18 -6.94 10.77
C GLN A 51 -2.57 -6.71 10.18
N LEU A 52 -2.67 -6.48 8.86
CA LEU A 52 -3.96 -6.33 8.19
C LEU A 52 -4.81 -7.59 8.27
N ASP A 53 -4.21 -8.76 8.07
CA ASP A 53 -4.91 -10.06 8.17
C ASP A 53 -5.53 -10.28 9.55
N ARG A 54 -4.82 -9.88 10.61
CA ARG A 54 -5.35 -9.88 11.97
C ARG A 54 -6.57 -8.97 12.11
N MET A 55 -6.47 -7.72 11.60
CA MET A 55 -7.59 -6.77 11.64
C MET A 55 -8.81 -7.28 10.86
N PHE A 56 -8.60 -7.93 9.71
CA PHE A 56 -9.70 -8.57 8.96
C PHE A 56 -10.36 -9.70 9.74
N LYS A 57 -9.59 -10.55 10.41
CA LYS A 57 -10.11 -11.64 11.25
C LYS A 57 -10.88 -11.12 12.45
N GLU A 58 -10.44 -10.00 13.05
CA GLU A 58 -11.14 -9.33 14.14
C GLU A 58 -12.53 -8.80 13.70
N THR A 59 -12.69 -8.48 12.43
CA THR A 59 -13.99 -8.08 11.84
C THR A 59 -14.80 -9.26 11.28
N GLY A 60 -14.36 -10.50 11.52
CA GLY A 60 -15.07 -11.74 11.14
C GLY A 60 -14.77 -12.27 9.74
N HIS A 61 -13.83 -11.66 9.01
CA HIS A 61 -13.43 -12.12 7.69
C HIS A 61 -12.54 -13.36 7.76
N VAL A 62 -12.62 -14.20 6.74
CA VAL A 62 -11.79 -15.39 6.58
C VAL A 62 -11.11 -15.38 5.22
N ASN A 63 -9.95 -16.03 5.12
CA ASN A 63 -9.20 -16.09 3.87
C ASN A 63 -9.63 -17.28 3.02
N ALA A 64 -9.70 -17.06 1.71
CA ALA A 64 -9.82 -18.10 0.70
C ALA A 64 -8.78 -17.85 -0.41
N TYR A 65 -8.66 -18.79 -1.33
CA TYR A 65 -7.81 -18.67 -2.52
C TYR A 65 -8.59 -19.08 -3.76
N PHE A 66 -8.57 -18.22 -4.76
CA PHE A 66 -9.22 -18.44 -6.06
C PHE A 66 -8.16 -18.55 -7.15
N PRO A 67 -8.44 -19.29 -8.25
CA PRO A 67 -7.48 -19.52 -9.32
C PRO A 67 -6.93 -18.24 -9.96
N LEU A 68 -5.67 -18.32 -10.37
CA LEU A 68 -5.00 -17.27 -11.14
C LEU A 68 -5.62 -17.08 -12.53
N PHE A 69 -6.04 -18.17 -13.15
CA PHE A 69 -6.60 -18.19 -14.49
C PHE A 69 -8.11 -17.99 -14.46
N VAL A 70 -8.60 -17.11 -15.32
CA VAL A 70 -10.03 -16.85 -15.52
C VAL A 70 -10.38 -17.20 -16.95
N PRO A 71 -11.36 -18.09 -17.23
CA PRO A 71 -11.84 -18.34 -18.58
C PRO A 71 -12.32 -17.03 -19.23
N LYS A 72 -11.98 -16.82 -20.50
CA LYS A 72 -12.36 -15.60 -21.22
C LYS A 72 -13.86 -15.37 -21.23
N SER A 73 -14.64 -16.42 -21.45
CA SER A 73 -16.12 -16.36 -21.40
C SER A 73 -16.65 -15.88 -20.06
N LEU A 74 -16.02 -16.30 -18.97
CA LEU A 74 -16.39 -15.87 -17.62
C LEU A 74 -16.02 -14.41 -17.37
N PHE A 75 -14.87 -13.97 -17.89
CA PHE A 75 -14.43 -12.58 -17.79
C PHE A 75 -15.36 -11.63 -18.57
N GLU A 76 -15.88 -12.07 -19.73
CA GLU A 76 -16.81 -11.31 -20.57
C GLU A 76 -18.23 -11.23 -19.98
N ALA A 77 -18.58 -12.09 -19.02
CA ALA A 77 -19.92 -12.13 -18.42
C ALA A 77 -20.29 -10.84 -17.65
N GLU A 78 -19.30 -10.07 -17.21
CA GLU A 78 -19.48 -8.73 -16.62
C GLU A 78 -18.86 -7.69 -17.56
N GLU A 79 -19.67 -7.17 -18.49
CA GLU A 79 -19.25 -6.30 -19.59
C GLU A 79 -18.51 -5.04 -19.13
N LYS A 80 -19.01 -4.33 -18.11
CA LYS A 80 -18.41 -3.08 -17.63
C LYS A 80 -17.03 -3.29 -17.00
N ASN A 81 -16.86 -4.37 -16.24
CA ASN A 81 -15.58 -4.72 -15.66
C ASN A 81 -14.59 -5.18 -16.74
N ALA A 82 -15.08 -5.98 -17.70
CA ALA A 82 -14.30 -6.44 -18.84
C ALA A 82 -13.78 -5.27 -19.68
N GLU A 83 -14.61 -4.28 -20.02
CA GLU A 83 -14.19 -3.08 -20.74
C GLU A 83 -13.10 -2.30 -20.00
N GLY A 84 -13.21 -2.17 -18.67
CA GLY A 84 -12.22 -1.48 -17.83
C GLY A 84 -10.83 -2.10 -17.89
N PHE A 85 -10.74 -3.43 -17.97
CA PHE A 85 -9.48 -4.17 -17.93
C PHE A 85 -9.04 -4.76 -19.28
N ALA A 86 -9.85 -4.71 -20.31
CA ALA A 86 -9.58 -5.35 -21.61
C ALA A 86 -8.26 -4.92 -22.26
N LYS A 87 -7.80 -3.69 -22.01
CA LYS A 87 -6.56 -3.14 -22.57
C LYS A 87 -5.30 -3.55 -21.82
N GLU A 88 -5.43 -4.14 -20.63
CA GLU A 88 -4.34 -4.40 -19.69
C GLU A 88 -4.27 -5.88 -19.28
N CYS A 89 -4.85 -6.78 -20.04
CA CYS A 89 -4.87 -8.21 -19.75
C CYS A 89 -3.65 -8.94 -20.30
N ALA A 90 -3.18 -9.93 -19.54
CA ALA A 90 -2.30 -10.99 -20.04
C ALA A 90 -3.14 -12.23 -20.38
N ILE A 91 -2.95 -12.79 -21.56
CA ILE A 91 -3.78 -13.87 -22.11
C ILE A 91 -2.91 -15.10 -22.33
N VAL A 92 -3.37 -16.26 -21.85
CA VAL A 92 -2.76 -17.56 -22.09
C VAL A 92 -3.53 -18.28 -23.19
N THR A 93 -2.85 -18.60 -24.29
CA THR A 93 -3.43 -19.19 -25.49
C THR A 93 -2.99 -20.63 -25.74
N HIS A 94 -1.86 -21.06 -25.17
CA HIS A 94 -1.27 -22.38 -25.35
C HIS A 94 -0.71 -22.91 -24.04
N TYR A 95 -0.64 -24.24 -23.90
CA TYR A 95 -0.17 -24.89 -22.67
C TYR A 95 1.17 -25.63 -22.81
N ARG A 96 1.81 -25.60 -24.01
CA ARG A 96 3.03 -26.36 -24.24
C ARG A 96 3.99 -25.67 -25.22
N LEU A 97 5.27 -25.86 -24.99
CA LEU A 97 6.35 -25.51 -25.92
C LEU A 97 6.86 -26.79 -26.59
N LYS A 98 7.45 -26.65 -27.78
CA LYS A 98 8.20 -27.71 -28.48
C LYS A 98 9.53 -27.18 -29.01
N THR A 99 10.47 -28.08 -29.30
CA THR A 99 11.75 -27.72 -29.95
C THR A 99 11.47 -27.18 -31.35
N ASP A 100 12.09 -26.06 -31.71
CA ASP A 100 12.04 -25.50 -33.04
C ASP A 100 12.68 -26.49 -34.05
N PRO A 101 11.94 -27.01 -35.05
CA PRO A 101 12.47 -27.95 -36.02
C PRO A 101 13.62 -27.34 -36.85
N ASN A 102 13.66 -26.00 -36.99
CA ASN A 102 14.65 -25.28 -37.78
C ASN A 102 15.85 -24.80 -36.97
N ASN A 103 15.77 -24.85 -35.63
CA ASN A 103 16.83 -24.32 -34.76
C ASN A 103 16.96 -25.16 -33.49
N LYS A 104 17.87 -26.16 -33.50
CA LYS A 104 18.11 -27.03 -32.34
C LYS A 104 18.52 -26.24 -31.12
N GLY A 105 17.81 -26.48 -29.98
CA GLY A 105 18.03 -25.82 -28.72
C GLY A 105 17.13 -24.59 -28.49
N LYS A 106 16.34 -24.16 -29.48
CA LYS A 106 15.33 -23.13 -29.32
C LYS A 106 13.95 -23.74 -29.12
N LEU A 107 13.16 -23.11 -28.24
CA LEU A 107 11.77 -23.50 -28.00
C LEU A 107 10.83 -22.53 -28.72
N ILE A 108 9.75 -23.07 -29.27
CA ILE A 108 8.64 -22.32 -29.86
C ILE A 108 7.33 -22.77 -29.22
N VAL A 109 6.30 -21.94 -29.29
CA VAL A 109 4.95 -22.32 -28.91
C VAL A 109 4.50 -23.46 -29.80
N ASP A 110 3.98 -24.54 -29.21
CA ASP A 110 3.44 -25.67 -30.00
C ASP A 110 2.05 -25.31 -30.51
N PRO A 111 1.84 -25.17 -31.84
CA PRO A 111 0.53 -24.85 -32.42
C PRO A 111 -0.57 -25.87 -32.10
N GLU A 112 -0.18 -27.16 -31.86
CA GLU A 112 -1.11 -28.22 -31.51
C GLU A 112 -1.58 -28.17 -30.06
N ALA A 113 -0.92 -27.34 -29.23
CA ALA A 113 -1.24 -27.17 -27.81
C ALA A 113 -2.08 -25.91 -27.55
N LYS A 114 -2.78 -25.40 -28.56
CA LYS A 114 -3.71 -24.28 -28.39
C LYS A 114 -4.84 -24.70 -27.47
N LEU A 115 -5.16 -23.80 -26.50
CA LEU A 115 -6.31 -24.00 -25.61
C LEU A 115 -7.61 -23.93 -26.42
N GLU A 116 -8.61 -24.73 -26.04
CA GLU A 116 -9.97 -24.63 -26.59
C GLU A 116 -10.60 -23.28 -26.29
N GLU A 117 -10.36 -22.78 -25.06
CA GLU A 117 -10.74 -21.46 -24.62
C GLU A 117 -9.52 -20.72 -24.05
N GLU A 118 -9.34 -19.46 -24.43
CA GLU A 118 -8.28 -18.61 -23.91
C GLU A 118 -8.51 -18.29 -22.42
N LEU A 119 -7.41 -18.23 -21.66
CA LEU A 119 -7.45 -17.91 -20.25
C LEU A 119 -6.82 -16.52 -20.01
N ILE A 120 -7.45 -15.76 -19.14
CA ILE A 120 -6.94 -14.46 -18.71
C ILE A 120 -6.23 -14.65 -17.37
N ILE A 121 -5.00 -14.11 -17.25
CA ILE A 121 -4.35 -13.94 -15.95
C ILE A 121 -5.12 -12.84 -15.22
N ARG A 122 -5.69 -13.15 -14.06
CA ARG A 122 -6.57 -12.21 -13.33
C ARG A 122 -5.99 -10.81 -13.19
N PRO A 123 -6.62 -9.76 -13.72
CA PRO A 123 -6.30 -8.38 -13.38
C PRO A 123 -7.02 -7.94 -12.10
N THR A 124 -8.07 -8.66 -11.75
CA THR A 124 -8.92 -8.62 -10.56
C THR A 124 -9.73 -9.91 -10.51
N SER A 125 -10.31 -10.26 -9.38
CA SER A 125 -10.89 -11.61 -9.20
C SER A 125 -12.42 -11.65 -9.13
N GLU A 126 -13.14 -10.56 -9.39
CA GLU A 126 -14.60 -10.51 -9.30
C GLU A 126 -15.26 -11.65 -10.11
N ALA A 127 -14.86 -11.83 -11.36
CA ALA A 127 -15.48 -12.82 -12.23
C ALA A 127 -15.40 -14.24 -11.68
N ILE A 128 -14.21 -14.69 -11.28
CA ILE A 128 -14.01 -16.03 -10.73
C ILE A 128 -14.64 -16.21 -9.35
N ILE A 129 -14.62 -15.17 -8.53
CA ILE A 129 -15.18 -15.19 -7.18
C ILE A 129 -16.71 -15.25 -7.24
N TRP A 130 -17.34 -14.37 -8.01
CA TRP A 130 -18.80 -14.32 -8.11
C TRP A 130 -19.39 -15.56 -8.79
N ASN A 131 -18.69 -16.12 -9.78
CA ASN A 131 -19.06 -17.43 -10.32
C ASN A 131 -19.01 -18.54 -9.27
N THR A 132 -18.03 -18.49 -8.36
CA THR A 132 -17.92 -19.44 -7.24
C THR A 132 -19.02 -19.22 -6.20
N TYR A 133 -19.33 -17.96 -5.85
CA TYR A 133 -20.35 -17.61 -4.87
C TYR A 133 -21.75 -18.08 -5.28
N ARG A 134 -22.02 -18.19 -6.58
CA ARG A 134 -23.25 -18.78 -7.09
C ARG A 134 -23.53 -20.18 -6.52
N GLY A 135 -22.47 -20.95 -6.30
CA GLY A 135 -22.58 -22.29 -5.68
C GLY A 135 -22.57 -22.28 -4.16
N TRP A 136 -21.93 -21.27 -3.54
CA TRP A 136 -21.77 -21.22 -2.08
C TRP A 136 -22.95 -20.58 -1.38
N ILE A 137 -23.67 -19.66 -2.02
CA ILE A 137 -24.79 -18.94 -1.44
C ILE A 137 -26.09 -19.51 -1.97
N GLN A 138 -26.93 -20.06 -1.09
CA GLN A 138 -28.22 -20.66 -1.43
C GLN A 138 -29.35 -20.08 -0.58
N SER A 139 -29.08 -19.72 0.67
CA SER A 139 -30.07 -19.20 1.60
C SER A 139 -29.53 -18.04 2.45
N TYR A 140 -30.43 -17.34 3.13
CA TYR A 140 -30.05 -16.26 4.06
C TYR A 140 -29.09 -16.73 5.17
N ARG A 141 -29.00 -18.07 5.43
CA ARG A 141 -28.08 -18.63 6.44
C ARG A 141 -26.62 -18.62 5.99
N ASP A 142 -26.36 -18.48 4.70
CA ASP A 142 -25.04 -18.42 4.11
C ASP A 142 -24.49 -16.98 4.12
N LEU A 143 -25.29 -16.02 4.60
CA LEU A 143 -24.97 -14.59 4.62
C LEU A 143 -24.83 -14.04 6.04
N PRO A 144 -23.96 -13.05 6.30
CA PRO A 144 -23.03 -12.49 5.33
C PRO A 144 -21.88 -13.45 5.00
N LEU A 145 -21.45 -13.45 3.74
CA LEU A 145 -20.23 -14.15 3.32
C LEU A 145 -19.08 -13.14 3.29
N LEU A 146 -18.09 -13.31 4.17
CA LEU A 146 -17.01 -12.34 4.40
C LEU A 146 -15.66 -12.97 4.05
N ILE A 147 -15.25 -12.82 2.79
CA ILE A 147 -14.04 -13.46 2.26
C ILE A 147 -12.99 -12.43 1.88
N ASN A 148 -11.75 -12.72 2.23
CA ASN A 148 -10.55 -12.04 1.79
C ASN A 148 -9.61 -13.00 1.04
N GLN A 149 -8.86 -12.49 0.09
CA GLN A 149 -7.81 -13.23 -0.62
C GLN A 149 -6.52 -12.42 -0.63
N TRP A 150 -5.42 -13.05 -0.22
CA TRP A 150 -4.06 -12.58 -0.46
C TRP A 150 -3.53 -13.22 -1.73
N ALA A 151 -3.16 -12.42 -2.73
CA ALA A 151 -2.82 -12.92 -4.04
C ALA A 151 -1.95 -11.94 -4.83
N ASN A 152 -1.55 -12.36 -6.02
CA ASN A 152 -1.02 -11.48 -7.07
C ASN A 152 -2.09 -11.22 -8.13
N VAL A 153 -1.93 -10.16 -8.87
CA VAL A 153 -2.67 -9.84 -10.10
C VAL A 153 -1.73 -9.30 -11.16
N VAL A 154 -2.16 -9.38 -12.41
CA VAL A 154 -1.39 -8.86 -13.56
C VAL A 154 -2.25 -7.84 -14.31
N ARG A 155 -1.74 -6.61 -14.38
CA ARG A 155 -2.29 -5.53 -15.20
C ARG A 155 -1.18 -5.04 -16.11
N TRP A 156 -1.30 -5.21 -17.40
CA TRP A 156 -0.21 -4.97 -18.37
C TRP A 156 0.12 -3.48 -18.48
N GLU A 157 0.90 -3.01 -17.55
CA GLU A 157 1.24 -1.60 -17.40
C GLU A 157 2.43 -1.21 -18.29
N MET A 158 2.29 -0.14 -19.03
CA MET A 158 3.34 0.35 -19.95
C MET A 158 4.33 1.30 -19.28
N ARG A 159 3.91 2.03 -18.24
CA ARG A 159 4.73 3.00 -17.51
C ARG A 159 4.92 2.55 -16.08
N THR A 160 5.92 1.71 -15.87
CA THR A 160 6.14 1.06 -14.59
C THR A 160 7.02 1.86 -13.65
N ARG A 161 6.75 1.72 -12.35
CA ARG A 161 7.55 2.24 -11.25
C ARG A 161 7.43 1.29 -10.06
N LEU A 162 8.59 0.86 -9.52
CA LEU A 162 8.64 -0.13 -8.43
C LEU A 162 7.68 0.22 -7.29
N PHE A 163 6.90 -0.74 -6.82
CA PHE A 163 5.81 -0.68 -5.86
C PHE A 163 4.59 0.17 -6.28
N LEU A 164 4.76 1.29 -6.93
CA LEU A 164 3.67 2.23 -7.23
C LEU A 164 2.80 1.80 -8.41
N ARG A 165 3.47 1.28 -9.46
CA ARG A 165 2.82 0.88 -10.70
C ARG A 165 3.67 -0.17 -11.39
N THR A 166 3.33 -1.43 -11.21
CA THR A 166 4.01 -2.59 -11.81
C THR A 166 3.01 -3.46 -12.54
N ALA A 167 3.48 -4.22 -13.54
CA ALA A 167 2.63 -5.11 -14.32
C ALA A 167 2.09 -6.27 -13.47
N GLU A 168 2.91 -6.80 -12.57
CA GLU A 168 2.50 -7.74 -11.54
C GLU A 168 2.72 -7.12 -10.15
N PHE A 169 1.79 -7.32 -9.24
CA PHE A 169 1.93 -6.88 -7.87
C PHE A 169 1.18 -7.80 -6.89
N LEU A 170 1.61 -7.77 -5.64
CA LEU A 170 0.91 -8.43 -4.53
C LEU A 170 -0.12 -7.49 -3.95
N TRP A 171 -1.23 -8.06 -3.57
CA TRP A 171 -2.32 -7.31 -2.95
C TRP A 171 -3.16 -8.20 -2.05
N GLN A 172 -4.13 -7.59 -1.45
CA GLN A 172 -5.27 -8.21 -0.82
C GLN A 172 -6.53 -7.69 -1.50
N GLU A 173 -7.50 -8.56 -1.67
CA GLU A 173 -8.83 -8.21 -2.14
C GLU A 173 -9.89 -8.90 -1.28
N GLY A 174 -10.80 -8.10 -0.73
CA GLY A 174 -11.96 -8.58 -0.03
C GLY A 174 -13.18 -8.57 -0.94
N HIS A 175 -14.00 -9.60 -0.83
CA HIS A 175 -15.24 -9.73 -1.59
C HIS A 175 -16.31 -10.29 -0.67
N THR A 176 -17.32 -9.49 -0.36
CA THR A 176 -18.36 -9.86 0.60
C THR A 176 -19.75 -9.83 -0.04
N ALA A 177 -20.63 -10.67 0.48
CA ALA A 177 -22.02 -10.74 0.07
C ALA A 177 -22.94 -10.61 1.27
N HIS A 178 -24.02 -9.85 1.11
CA HIS A 178 -24.94 -9.48 2.17
C HIS A 178 -26.39 -9.65 1.73
N ALA A 179 -27.29 -9.87 2.70
CA ALA A 179 -28.70 -9.99 2.44
C ALA A 179 -29.39 -8.64 2.13
N THR A 180 -28.86 -7.54 2.67
CA THR A 180 -29.46 -6.21 2.53
C THR A 180 -28.48 -5.15 2.04
N LYS A 181 -29.02 -4.13 1.38
CA LYS A 181 -28.26 -2.95 0.96
C LYS A 181 -27.56 -2.26 2.12
N VAL A 182 -28.26 -2.15 3.26
CA VAL A 182 -27.73 -1.47 4.45
C VAL A 182 -26.51 -2.19 4.98
N GLU A 183 -26.56 -3.51 5.14
CA GLU A 183 -25.42 -4.32 5.57
C GLU A 183 -24.20 -4.16 4.65
N ALA A 184 -24.41 -4.15 3.34
CA ALA A 184 -23.32 -3.99 2.37
C ALA A 184 -22.70 -2.58 2.44
N ILE A 185 -23.49 -1.52 2.61
CA ILE A 185 -22.96 -0.16 2.78
C ILE A 185 -22.19 -0.03 4.10
N GLU A 186 -22.69 -0.60 5.19
CA GLU A 186 -22.00 -0.62 6.49
C GLU A 186 -20.66 -1.37 6.39
N GLU A 187 -20.65 -2.50 5.70
CA GLU A 187 -19.41 -3.26 5.45
C GLU A 187 -18.41 -2.46 4.63
N THR A 188 -18.84 -1.80 3.56
CA THR A 188 -17.99 -0.95 2.71
C THR A 188 -17.29 0.13 3.55
N LYS A 189 -18.02 0.80 4.43
CA LYS A 189 -17.49 1.85 5.31
C LYS A 189 -16.58 1.29 6.40
N LYS A 190 -16.97 0.15 7.01
CA LYS A 190 -16.16 -0.55 8.01
C LYS A 190 -14.76 -0.91 7.47
N MET A 191 -14.70 -1.45 6.25
CA MET A 191 -13.41 -1.84 5.68
C MET A 191 -12.57 -0.65 5.26
N LEU A 192 -13.19 0.47 4.87
CA LEU A 192 -12.49 1.73 4.70
C LEU A 192 -11.85 2.22 6.02
N ASP A 193 -12.58 2.12 7.14
CA ASP A 193 -12.09 2.50 8.47
C ASP A 193 -10.93 1.59 8.90
N VAL A 194 -11.01 0.29 8.65
CA VAL A 194 -9.89 -0.66 8.88
C VAL A 194 -8.64 -0.24 8.10
N TYR A 195 -8.78 0.13 6.83
CA TYR A 195 -7.65 0.62 6.04
C TYR A 195 -7.08 1.93 6.58
N ALA A 196 -7.93 2.88 6.93
CA ALA A 196 -7.50 4.15 7.50
C ALA A 196 -6.74 3.93 8.81
N GLU A 197 -7.29 3.12 9.71
CA GLU A 197 -6.64 2.73 10.97
C GLU A 197 -5.28 2.08 10.74
N PHE A 198 -5.20 1.10 9.83
CA PHE A 198 -3.92 0.46 9.50
C PHE A 198 -2.89 1.45 8.98
N VAL A 199 -3.25 2.26 8.01
CA VAL A 199 -2.33 3.21 7.37
C VAL A 199 -1.87 4.29 8.35
N GLU A 200 -2.75 4.81 9.20
CA GLU A 200 -2.41 5.83 10.18
C GLU A 200 -1.63 5.27 11.39
N HIS A 201 -2.10 4.18 11.99
CA HIS A 201 -1.50 3.66 13.22
C HIS A 201 -0.25 2.80 13.00
N PHE A 202 -0.21 2.02 11.92
CA PHE A 202 0.93 1.12 11.67
C PHE A 202 1.94 1.70 10.69
N MET A 203 1.49 2.30 9.60
CA MET A 203 2.36 2.95 8.63
C MET A 203 2.69 4.41 9.00
N ALA A 204 2.04 4.97 9.99
CA ALA A 204 2.18 6.37 10.41
C ALA A 204 1.91 7.39 9.26
N VAL A 205 1.05 7.05 8.31
CA VAL A 205 0.68 7.90 7.18
C VAL A 205 -0.74 8.43 7.37
N PRO A 206 -0.92 9.74 7.59
CA PRO A 206 -2.25 10.33 7.74
C PRO A 206 -3.00 10.30 6.41
N VAL A 207 -4.27 9.95 6.44
CA VAL A 207 -5.13 9.85 5.26
C VAL A 207 -6.40 10.68 5.40
N ILE A 208 -7.00 10.99 4.25
CA ILE A 208 -8.33 11.59 4.16
C ILE A 208 -9.27 10.54 3.59
N LYS A 209 -10.34 10.24 4.31
CA LYS A 209 -11.41 9.36 3.83
C LYS A 209 -12.39 10.15 2.97
N GLY A 210 -12.75 9.61 1.83
CA GLY A 210 -13.67 10.27 0.92
C GLY A 210 -14.39 9.34 -0.03
N VAL A 211 -15.28 9.92 -0.83
CA VAL A 211 -16.03 9.24 -1.88
C VAL A 211 -15.53 9.72 -3.23
N LYS A 212 -15.39 8.83 -4.19
CA LYS A 212 -15.02 9.16 -5.57
C LYS A 212 -16.22 9.76 -6.31
N THR A 213 -15.92 10.63 -7.26
CA THR A 213 -16.92 11.10 -8.22
C THR A 213 -17.42 9.95 -9.11
N ALA A 214 -18.53 10.14 -9.79
CA ALA A 214 -19.11 9.09 -10.65
C ALA A 214 -18.15 8.64 -11.76
N SER A 215 -17.35 9.55 -12.31
CA SER A 215 -16.37 9.26 -13.37
C SER A 215 -15.12 8.51 -12.88
N GLU A 216 -14.80 8.60 -11.59
CA GLU A 216 -13.62 7.97 -10.97
C GLU A 216 -13.98 6.71 -10.15
N ARG A 217 -15.23 6.24 -10.21
CA ARG A 217 -15.68 5.01 -9.55
C ARG A 217 -15.04 3.77 -10.18
N PHE A 218 -14.88 2.74 -9.37
CA PHE A 218 -14.51 1.42 -9.87
C PHE A 218 -15.60 0.89 -10.83
N ALA A 219 -15.18 0.30 -11.94
CA ALA A 219 -16.10 -0.28 -12.92
C ALA A 219 -17.00 -1.33 -12.28
N GLY A 220 -18.32 -1.18 -12.41
CA GLY A 220 -19.31 -2.06 -11.78
C GLY A 220 -19.73 -1.63 -10.36
N ALA A 221 -19.13 -0.63 -9.74
CA ALA A 221 -19.53 -0.12 -8.43
C ALA A 221 -20.65 0.93 -8.52
N GLU A 222 -21.56 0.93 -7.52
CA GLU A 222 -22.51 2.02 -7.29
C GLU A 222 -21.84 3.19 -6.57
N ASP A 223 -20.95 2.90 -5.60
CA ASP A 223 -20.11 3.87 -4.91
C ASP A 223 -18.70 3.34 -4.66
N THR A 224 -17.72 4.23 -4.71
CA THR A 224 -16.32 3.95 -4.39
C THR A 224 -15.85 4.90 -3.30
N TYR A 225 -15.47 4.33 -2.17
CA TYR A 225 -14.80 5.04 -1.08
C TYR A 225 -13.29 4.86 -1.19
N CYS A 226 -12.54 5.85 -0.70
CA CYS A 226 -11.09 5.81 -0.75
C CYS A 226 -10.45 6.45 0.48
N ILE A 227 -9.18 6.11 0.68
CA ILE A 227 -8.27 6.85 1.54
C ILE A 227 -7.18 7.48 0.69
N GLU A 228 -6.99 8.79 0.82
CA GLU A 228 -6.02 9.58 0.08
C GLU A 228 -4.90 10.07 1.00
N ALA A 229 -3.66 9.85 0.61
CA ALA A 229 -2.47 10.33 1.30
C ALA A 229 -1.76 11.42 0.48
N LEU A 230 -0.97 12.25 1.16
CA LEU A 230 -0.16 13.28 0.52
C LEU A 230 1.32 12.94 0.63
N MET A 231 2.01 12.90 -0.51
CA MET A 231 3.44 12.61 -0.58
C MET A 231 4.26 13.90 -0.46
N GLN A 232 5.55 13.78 -0.12
CA GLN A 232 6.42 14.93 0.15
C GLN A 232 6.62 15.89 -1.03
N ASP A 233 6.37 15.44 -2.27
CA ASP A 233 6.38 16.29 -3.46
C ASP A 233 5.04 17.00 -3.73
N GLY A 234 4.10 16.90 -2.81
CA GLY A 234 2.78 17.51 -2.90
C GLY A 234 1.80 16.78 -3.82
N LYS A 235 2.12 15.59 -4.29
CA LYS A 235 1.17 14.76 -5.04
C LYS A 235 0.37 13.87 -4.12
N ALA A 236 -0.87 13.62 -4.51
CA ALA A 236 -1.74 12.68 -3.82
C ALA A 236 -1.46 11.24 -4.25
N LEU A 237 -1.73 10.30 -3.34
CA LEU A 237 -1.68 8.87 -3.60
C LEU A 237 -2.90 8.20 -3.00
N GLN A 238 -3.65 7.48 -3.85
CA GLN A 238 -4.74 6.63 -3.38
C GLN A 238 -4.14 5.42 -2.66
N ALA A 239 -4.33 5.36 -1.36
CA ALA A 239 -3.73 4.34 -0.50
C ALA A 239 -4.61 3.09 -0.33
N GLY A 240 -5.90 3.18 -0.60
CA GLY A 240 -6.83 2.06 -0.55
C GLY A 240 -8.23 2.45 -0.99
N THR A 241 -9.02 1.46 -1.39
CA THR A 241 -10.40 1.65 -1.84
C THR A 241 -11.31 0.60 -1.24
N SER A 242 -12.57 1.00 -1.05
CA SER A 242 -13.66 0.12 -0.64
C SER A 242 -14.90 0.46 -1.47
N HIS A 243 -15.45 -0.54 -2.14
CA HIS A 243 -16.50 -0.38 -3.14
C HIS A 243 -17.82 -0.97 -2.66
N PHE A 244 -18.88 -0.19 -2.77
CA PHE A 244 -20.23 -0.71 -2.72
C PHE A 244 -20.64 -1.09 -4.15
N LEU A 245 -20.75 -2.39 -4.42
CA LEU A 245 -21.00 -2.92 -5.76
C LEU A 245 -22.51 -3.03 -6.07
N GLY A 246 -23.38 -2.76 -5.10
CA GLY A 246 -24.80 -2.96 -5.25
C GLY A 246 -25.13 -4.42 -5.55
N GLN A 247 -25.92 -4.66 -6.58
CA GLN A 247 -26.29 -6.00 -7.07
C GLN A 247 -25.73 -6.29 -8.47
N ASN A 248 -24.84 -5.47 -9.00
CA ASN A 248 -24.39 -5.59 -10.39
C ASN A 248 -23.70 -6.93 -10.67
N PHE A 249 -22.75 -7.32 -9.84
CA PHE A 249 -22.06 -8.62 -9.96
C PHE A 249 -22.99 -9.79 -9.61
N ALA A 250 -23.86 -9.64 -8.61
CA ALA A 250 -24.82 -10.68 -8.27
C ALA A 250 -25.77 -10.99 -9.42
N LYS A 251 -26.21 -9.98 -10.16
CA LYS A 251 -27.05 -10.14 -11.35
C LYS A 251 -26.28 -10.72 -12.53
N ALA A 252 -25.05 -10.26 -12.78
CA ALA A 252 -24.23 -10.75 -13.88
C ALA A 252 -23.89 -12.24 -13.74
N PHE A 253 -23.67 -12.72 -12.52
CA PHE A 253 -23.30 -14.12 -12.22
C PHE A 253 -24.45 -14.95 -11.63
N ASP A 254 -25.66 -14.41 -11.55
CA ASP A 254 -26.87 -15.08 -11.01
C ASP A 254 -26.67 -15.58 -9.58
N VAL A 255 -26.15 -14.73 -8.69
CA VAL A 255 -25.95 -15.05 -7.27
C VAL A 255 -27.16 -14.63 -6.46
N GLN A 256 -28.02 -15.59 -6.14
CA GLN A 256 -29.28 -15.42 -5.43
C GLN A 256 -29.31 -16.26 -4.16
N PHE A 257 -30.11 -15.84 -3.20
CA PHE A 257 -30.39 -16.59 -1.98
C PHE A 257 -31.88 -16.67 -1.70
N LEU A 258 -32.32 -17.69 -1.00
CA LEU A 258 -33.66 -17.76 -0.44
C LEU A 258 -33.72 -16.97 0.86
N ASN A 259 -34.57 -15.97 0.92
CA ASN A 259 -34.81 -15.20 2.13
C ASN A 259 -35.68 -15.99 3.14
N LYS A 260 -35.99 -15.41 4.29
CA LYS A 260 -36.77 -16.07 5.36
C LYS A 260 -38.20 -16.43 4.92
N GLU A 261 -38.72 -15.77 3.90
CA GLU A 261 -40.05 -16.01 3.32
C GLU A 261 -40.00 -16.96 2.10
N ASN A 262 -38.86 -17.67 1.88
CA ASN A 262 -38.60 -18.56 0.72
C ASN A 262 -38.72 -17.86 -0.64
N LYS A 263 -38.44 -16.57 -0.70
CA LYS A 263 -38.36 -15.83 -1.97
C LYS A 263 -36.89 -15.69 -2.38
N LYS A 264 -36.63 -15.79 -3.69
CA LYS A 264 -35.32 -15.55 -4.26
C LYS A 264 -35.02 -14.06 -4.35
N GLU A 265 -33.85 -13.69 -3.89
CA GLU A 265 -33.32 -12.31 -3.96
C GLU A 265 -31.86 -12.34 -4.38
N PHE A 266 -31.39 -11.33 -5.11
CA PHE A 266 -29.99 -11.13 -5.36
C PHE A 266 -29.28 -10.60 -4.13
N VAL A 267 -28.06 -11.07 -3.89
CA VAL A 267 -27.25 -10.55 -2.80
C VAL A 267 -26.72 -9.13 -3.11
N TRP A 268 -26.37 -8.41 -2.06
CA TRP A 268 -25.68 -7.13 -2.12
C TRP A 268 -24.19 -7.33 -1.90
N ALA A 269 -23.37 -6.66 -2.68
CA ALA A 269 -21.97 -6.97 -2.82
C ALA A 269 -21.06 -5.81 -2.40
N THR A 270 -19.89 -6.15 -1.84
CA THR A 270 -18.78 -5.21 -1.64
C THR A 270 -17.48 -5.80 -2.14
N SER A 271 -16.54 -4.93 -2.51
CA SER A 271 -15.13 -5.32 -2.67
C SER A 271 -14.21 -4.22 -2.12
N TRP A 272 -13.05 -4.60 -1.65
CA TRP A 272 -12.10 -3.67 -1.06
C TRP A 272 -10.68 -4.21 -1.18
N GLY A 273 -9.70 -3.32 -1.38
CA GLY A 273 -8.34 -3.74 -1.69
C GLY A 273 -7.26 -2.73 -1.36
N VAL A 274 -6.09 -3.26 -0.97
CA VAL A 274 -4.81 -2.56 -0.87
C VAL A 274 -3.70 -3.44 -1.44
N SER A 275 -2.62 -2.83 -1.89
CA SER A 275 -1.53 -3.52 -2.56
C SER A 275 -0.17 -3.11 -2.00
N THR A 276 0.89 -3.70 -2.55
CA THR A 276 2.28 -3.28 -2.31
C THR A 276 2.56 -1.82 -2.67
N ARG A 277 1.61 -1.10 -3.31
CA ARG A 277 1.66 0.37 -3.45
C ARG A 277 1.82 1.08 -2.10
N LEU A 278 1.30 0.51 -1.02
CA LEU A 278 1.47 1.06 0.33
C LEU A 278 2.95 1.18 0.75
N ILE A 279 3.84 0.30 0.27
CA ILE A 279 5.28 0.44 0.50
C ILE A 279 5.82 1.70 -0.20
N GLY A 280 5.37 1.97 -1.41
CA GLY A 280 5.70 3.21 -2.11
C GLY A 280 5.20 4.46 -1.38
N ALA A 281 3.99 4.41 -0.85
CA ALA A 281 3.43 5.49 -0.02
C ALA A 281 4.27 5.75 1.23
N LEU A 282 4.66 4.70 1.94
CA LEU A 282 5.52 4.77 3.11
C LEU A 282 6.88 5.44 2.82
N ILE A 283 7.52 5.03 1.72
CA ILE A 283 8.80 5.61 1.28
C ILE A 283 8.64 7.11 1.02
N MET A 284 7.64 7.50 0.24
CA MET A 284 7.42 8.88 -0.16
C MET A 284 6.90 9.77 0.95
N ALA A 285 6.26 9.20 1.98
CA ALA A 285 5.76 9.97 3.12
C ALA A 285 6.85 10.28 4.15
N HIS A 286 7.79 9.36 4.38
CA HIS A 286 8.67 9.43 5.55
C HIS A 286 10.16 9.56 5.25
N SER A 287 10.64 8.99 4.15
CA SER A 287 12.07 8.88 3.86
C SER A 287 12.73 10.24 3.58
N ASP A 288 14.02 10.32 3.78
CA ASP A 288 14.82 11.53 3.58
C ASP A 288 16.00 11.30 2.59
N ASP A 289 16.90 12.25 2.50
CA ASP A 289 18.05 12.17 1.58
C ASP A 289 19.19 11.26 2.08
N GLN A 290 19.04 10.66 3.26
CA GLN A 290 20.00 9.71 3.83
C GLN A 290 19.48 8.27 3.80
N GLY A 291 18.19 8.06 3.60
CA GLY A 291 17.63 6.73 3.51
C GLY A 291 16.16 6.63 3.83
N LEU A 292 15.73 5.38 4.00
CA LEU A 292 14.40 5.05 4.47
C LEU A 292 14.19 5.50 5.92
N ILE A 293 12.93 5.76 6.27
CA ILE A 293 12.50 5.91 7.67
C ILE A 293 11.33 4.95 7.87
N MET A 294 11.57 3.90 8.64
CA MET A 294 10.57 2.86 8.89
C MET A 294 9.80 3.16 10.18
N PRO A 295 8.47 3.25 10.13
CA PRO A 295 7.66 3.25 11.34
C PRO A 295 7.91 1.96 12.13
N PRO A 296 8.22 2.05 13.43
CA PRO A 296 8.58 0.88 14.24
C PRO A 296 7.58 -0.27 14.20
N ARG A 297 6.28 0.02 14.13
CA ARG A 297 5.22 -1.02 14.18
C ARG A 297 5.21 -1.96 12.98
N ILE A 298 5.84 -1.59 11.86
CA ILE A 298 5.96 -2.42 10.66
C ILE A 298 7.40 -2.69 10.24
N ALA A 299 8.38 -2.09 10.91
CA ALA A 299 9.79 -2.26 10.58
C ALA A 299 10.23 -3.73 10.68
N PRO A 300 10.88 -4.31 9.64
CA PRO A 300 11.40 -5.68 9.72
C PRO A 300 12.47 -5.84 10.81
N ILE A 301 13.27 -4.80 11.01
CA ILE A 301 14.26 -4.67 12.06
C ILE A 301 13.92 -3.41 12.83
N GLN A 302 13.49 -3.55 14.08
CA GLN A 302 13.19 -2.41 14.95
C GLN A 302 14.43 -1.87 15.62
N VAL A 303 15.33 -2.77 16.02
CA VAL A 303 16.57 -2.45 16.69
C VAL A 303 17.72 -3.18 16.04
N VAL A 304 18.78 -2.48 15.66
CA VAL A 304 20.05 -3.09 15.28
C VAL A 304 21.10 -2.82 16.34
N ILE A 305 21.81 -3.85 16.75
CA ILE A 305 22.94 -3.74 17.69
C ILE A 305 24.23 -3.99 16.91
N VAL A 306 25.13 -3.01 16.94
CA VAL A 306 26.43 -3.08 16.27
C VAL A 306 27.53 -3.04 17.32
N PRO A 307 28.28 -4.13 17.53
CA PRO A 307 29.40 -4.16 18.46
C PRO A 307 30.60 -3.39 17.91
N ILE A 308 31.37 -2.79 18.79
CA ILE A 308 32.64 -2.13 18.48
C ILE A 308 33.77 -2.93 19.14
N TYR A 309 34.30 -3.91 18.41
CA TYR A 309 35.38 -4.74 18.91
C TYR A 309 36.74 -4.04 18.85
N LYS A 310 37.54 -4.22 19.89
CA LYS A 310 38.96 -3.84 19.96
C LYS A 310 39.78 -5.07 20.34
N GLY A 311 40.24 -5.81 19.35
CA GLY A 311 40.93 -7.09 19.54
C GLY A 311 39.96 -8.26 19.81
N GLU A 312 40.47 -9.48 19.65
CA GLU A 312 39.68 -10.71 19.80
C GLU A 312 39.20 -10.93 21.25
N GLU A 313 39.95 -10.43 22.23
CA GLU A 313 39.61 -10.54 23.64
C GLU A 313 38.35 -9.76 24.03
N SER A 314 37.99 -8.74 23.25
CA SER A 314 36.79 -7.93 23.54
C SER A 314 35.49 -8.61 23.10
N LYS A 315 35.54 -9.53 22.16
CA LYS A 315 34.35 -10.21 21.60
C LYS A 315 33.53 -10.96 22.65
N PRO A 316 34.09 -11.89 23.45
CA PRO A 316 33.29 -12.67 24.39
C PRO A 316 32.54 -11.79 25.40
N VAL A 317 33.18 -10.73 25.89
CA VAL A 317 32.58 -9.84 26.88
C VAL A 317 31.42 -9.04 26.31
N ILE A 318 31.59 -8.51 25.08
CA ILE A 318 30.55 -7.75 24.41
C ILE A 318 29.40 -8.69 24.01
N ASP A 319 29.70 -9.83 23.41
CA ASP A 319 28.70 -10.78 22.92
C ASP A 319 27.83 -11.32 24.06
N GLU A 320 28.42 -11.63 25.21
CA GLU A 320 27.67 -12.07 26.40
C GLU A 320 26.70 -11.01 26.90
N LYS A 321 27.16 -9.76 26.99
CA LYS A 321 26.32 -8.65 27.46
C LYS A 321 25.18 -8.34 26.45
N VAL A 322 25.50 -8.34 25.16
CA VAL A 322 24.51 -8.14 24.09
C VAL A 322 23.50 -9.27 24.03
N ALA A 323 23.91 -10.53 24.26
CA ALA A 323 22.97 -11.67 24.28
C ALA A 323 21.89 -11.49 25.36
N GLY A 324 22.24 -10.96 26.53
CA GLY A 324 21.26 -10.60 27.57
C GLY A 324 20.26 -9.57 27.08
N LEU A 325 20.73 -8.47 26.51
CA LEU A 325 19.86 -7.42 25.96
C LEU A 325 18.94 -7.93 24.84
N ILE A 326 19.45 -8.76 23.93
CA ILE A 326 18.65 -9.36 22.84
C ILE A 326 17.51 -10.19 23.44
N LYS A 327 17.79 -10.98 24.47
CA LYS A 327 16.77 -11.80 25.12
C LYS A 327 15.67 -10.94 25.75
N GLU A 328 16.03 -9.87 26.43
CA GLU A 328 15.07 -8.92 27.01
C GLU A 328 14.22 -8.24 25.93
N LEU A 329 14.84 -7.69 24.88
CA LEU A 329 14.11 -7.05 23.77
C LEU A 329 13.14 -8.03 23.08
N LYS A 330 13.57 -9.24 22.80
CA LYS A 330 12.71 -10.28 22.20
C LYS A 330 11.55 -10.66 23.12
N SER A 331 11.75 -10.68 24.43
CA SER A 331 10.66 -10.96 25.39
C SER A 331 9.57 -9.86 25.38
N LEU A 332 9.93 -8.65 24.96
CA LEU A 332 9.01 -7.53 24.74
C LEU A 332 8.39 -7.52 23.32
N GLY A 333 8.66 -8.54 22.50
CA GLY A 333 8.15 -8.62 21.13
C GLY A 333 8.89 -7.72 20.12
N ILE A 334 10.09 -7.22 20.47
CA ILE A 334 10.87 -6.34 19.61
C ILE A 334 11.77 -7.17 18.70
N SER A 335 11.75 -6.86 17.40
CA SER A 335 12.63 -7.48 16.42
C SER A 335 14.03 -6.86 16.48
N VAL A 336 15.02 -7.70 16.72
CA VAL A 336 16.42 -7.28 16.93
C VAL A 336 17.34 -7.98 15.96
N LYS A 337 18.22 -7.21 15.32
CA LYS A 337 19.36 -7.72 14.58
C LYS A 337 20.64 -7.43 15.32
N TYR A 338 21.45 -8.46 15.57
CA TYR A 338 22.83 -8.31 16.05
C TYR A 338 23.78 -8.48 14.87
N ASP A 339 24.51 -7.41 14.51
CA ASP A 339 25.47 -7.45 13.42
C ASP A 339 26.90 -7.50 13.94
N SER A 340 27.31 -8.69 14.36
CA SER A 340 28.66 -9.01 14.83
C SER A 340 29.61 -9.44 13.72
N SER A 341 29.17 -9.40 12.44
CA SER A 341 29.99 -9.78 11.29
C SER A 341 31.25 -8.90 11.19
N ASP A 342 32.33 -9.46 10.65
CA ASP A 342 33.58 -8.77 10.41
C ASP A 342 33.75 -8.24 8.97
N ASN A 343 32.66 -8.35 8.18
CA ASN A 343 32.63 -7.96 6.77
C ASN A 343 32.73 -6.46 6.51
N ALA A 344 32.49 -5.62 7.53
CA ALA A 344 32.53 -4.17 7.42
C ALA A 344 32.85 -3.49 8.76
N ARG A 345 33.44 -2.30 8.67
CA ARG A 345 33.69 -1.45 9.85
C ARG A 345 32.39 -0.91 10.44
N PRO A 346 32.33 -0.62 11.76
CA PRO A 346 31.11 -0.11 12.41
C PRO A 346 30.47 1.09 11.70
N GLY A 347 31.26 2.08 11.29
CA GLY A 347 30.71 3.26 10.59
C GLY A 347 30.03 2.94 9.25
N TRP A 348 30.50 1.92 8.55
CA TRP A 348 29.83 1.46 7.32
C TRP A 348 28.49 0.78 7.65
N LYS A 349 28.47 -0.04 8.69
CA LYS A 349 27.22 -0.67 9.18
C LYS A 349 26.20 0.38 9.64
N PHE A 350 26.66 1.43 10.31
CA PHE A 350 25.79 2.55 10.72
C PHE A 350 25.10 3.18 9.51
N ALA A 351 25.86 3.48 8.46
CA ALA A 351 25.32 4.06 7.23
C ALA A 351 24.36 3.10 6.51
N GLU A 352 24.64 1.79 6.53
CA GLU A 352 23.78 0.79 5.93
C GLU A 352 22.41 0.70 6.62
N TYR A 353 22.39 0.64 7.96
CA TYR A 353 21.15 0.56 8.73
C TYR A 353 20.39 1.89 8.74
N GLU A 354 21.09 3.01 8.61
CA GLU A 354 20.48 4.32 8.40
C GLU A 354 19.78 4.35 7.02
N LEU A 355 20.43 3.88 5.96
CA LEU A 355 19.83 3.76 4.63
C LEU A 355 18.61 2.84 4.62
N LYS A 356 18.64 1.74 5.36
CA LYS A 356 17.51 0.81 5.52
C LYS A 356 16.39 1.33 6.42
N GLY A 357 16.61 2.45 7.08
CA GLY A 357 15.59 3.10 7.93
C GLY A 357 15.31 2.38 9.24
N VAL A 358 16.26 1.62 9.77
CA VAL A 358 16.09 0.92 11.06
C VAL A 358 15.84 1.95 12.18
N PRO A 359 14.73 1.85 12.92
CA PRO A 359 14.32 2.88 13.88
C PRO A 359 15.35 3.22 14.95
N VAL A 360 15.97 2.20 15.54
CA VAL A 360 16.94 2.36 16.63
C VAL A 360 18.21 1.57 16.34
N ARG A 361 19.36 2.24 16.43
CA ARG A 361 20.69 1.63 16.41
C ARG A 361 21.33 1.74 17.79
N VAL A 362 21.82 0.60 18.28
CA VAL A 362 22.62 0.53 19.51
C VAL A 362 24.07 0.25 19.11
N ALA A 363 24.99 1.08 19.54
CA ALA A 363 26.43 0.82 19.44
C ALA A 363 27.00 0.52 20.82
N VAL A 364 27.81 -0.52 20.94
CA VAL A 364 28.38 -0.95 22.23
C VAL A 364 29.78 -1.50 22.07
N GLY A 365 30.71 -0.97 22.88
CA GLY A 365 32.08 -1.42 22.98
C GLY A 365 32.46 -1.72 24.43
N LEU A 366 33.72 -2.16 24.68
CA LEU A 366 34.20 -2.46 26.06
C LEU A 366 34.05 -1.29 27.01
N ARG A 367 34.43 -0.08 26.58
CA ARG A 367 34.33 1.13 27.43
C ARG A 367 32.90 1.44 27.82
N ASP A 368 31.96 1.17 26.91
CA ASP A 368 30.54 1.37 27.18
C ASP A 368 30.07 0.40 28.25
N ILE A 369 30.48 -0.86 28.16
CA ILE A 369 30.17 -1.90 29.16
C ILE A 369 30.78 -1.56 30.51
N GLU A 370 32.04 -1.14 30.54
CA GLU A 370 32.73 -0.71 31.79
C GLU A 370 32.02 0.45 32.47
N ASN A 371 31.44 1.38 31.72
CA ASN A 371 30.67 2.50 32.21
C ASN A 371 29.16 2.23 32.34
N ASN A 372 28.72 1.01 32.08
CA ASN A 372 27.32 0.59 32.10
C ASN A 372 26.40 1.44 31.21
N VAL A 373 26.87 1.83 30.01
CA VAL A 373 26.15 2.66 29.05
C VAL A 373 26.20 2.07 27.63
N VAL A 374 25.35 2.58 26.75
CA VAL A 374 25.42 2.37 25.30
C VAL A 374 25.15 3.67 24.55
N GLU A 375 25.61 3.78 23.30
CA GLU A 375 25.18 4.83 22.40
C GLU A 375 23.93 4.35 21.64
N LEU A 376 22.85 5.12 21.72
CA LEU A 376 21.65 4.98 20.91
C LEU A 376 21.59 6.05 19.84
N ALA A 377 21.17 5.67 18.62
CA ALA A 377 20.81 6.59 17.57
C ALA A 377 19.38 6.28 17.09
N ARG A 378 18.53 7.29 17.07
CA ARG A 378 17.18 7.20 16.50
C ARG A 378 17.17 7.70 15.07
N ARG A 379 16.46 6.98 14.18
CA ARG A 379 16.50 7.27 12.74
C ARG A 379 15.69 8.51 12.34
N ASP A 380 14.58 8.76 13.01
CA ASP A 380 13.61 9.80 12.63
C ASP A 380 14.11 11.23 12.87
N THR A 381 14.90 11.46 13.94
CA THR A 381 15.52 12.76 14.28
C THR A 381 17.02 12.81 14.05
N LYS A 382 17.66 11.63 13.87
CA LYS A 382 19.14 11.47 13.79
C LYS A 382 19.87 11.80 15.07
N GLU A 383 19.15 11.94 16.16
CA GLU A 383 19.70 12.21 17.48
C GLU A 383 20.47 11.00 18.01
N LYS A 384 21.60 11.26 18.65
CA LYS A 384 22.43 10.27 19.34
C LYS A 384 22.46 10.60 20.82
N THR A 385 22.22 9.60 21.64
CA THR A 385 22.24 9.73 23.10
C THR A 385 23.01 8.59 23.73
N THR A 386 23.68 8.88 24.87
CA THR A 386 24.27 7.85 25.71
C THR A 386 23.30 7.54 26.84
N VAL A 387 22.93 6.28 26.98
CA VAL A 387 21.93 5.82 27.96
C VAL A 387 22.48 4.68 28.80
N SER A 388 21.96 4.53 30.03
CA SER A 388 22.31 3.41 30.91
C SER A 388 21.89 2.07 30.32
N MET A 389 22.67 1.03 30.58
CA MET A 389 22.28 -0.35 30.27
C MET A 389 21.17 -0.85 31.22
N ASP A 390 21.03 -0.25 32.40
CA ASP A 390 20.00 -0.64 33.36
C ASP A 390 18.62 -0.21 32.85
N GLY A 391 17.70 -1.17 32.67
CA GLY A 391 16.37 -0.91 32.11
C GLY A 391 16.36 -0.54 30.62
N LEU A 392 17.43 -0.83 29.89
CA LEU A 392 17.60 -0.44 28.50
C LEU A 392 16.51 -0.99 27.58
N ALA A 393 16.05 -2.23 27.80
CA ALA A 393 14.99 -2.83 26.98
C ALA A 393 13.67 -2.07 27.09
N ASP A 394 13.26 -1.68 28.29
CA ASP A 394 12.06 -0.86 28.51
C ASP A 394 12.24 0.56 27.96
N TYR A 395 13.42 1.15 28.12
CA TYR A 395 13.74 2.43 27.50
C TYR A 395 13.57 2.39 25.98
N ILE A 396 14.11 1.36 25.29
CA ILE A 396 14.01 1.18 23.86
C ILE A 396 12.56 0.96 23.45
N LYS A 397 11.78 0.18 24.20
CA LYS A 397 10.33 -0.01 23.93
C LYS A 397 9.60 1.32 23.91
N ASN A 398 9.81 2.17 24.89
CA ASN A 398 9.18 3.48 24.97
C ASN A 398 9.70 4.42 23.86
N LEU A 399 10.99 4.34 23.52
CA LEU A 399 11.57 5.09 22.41
C LEU A 399 10.97 4.71 21.06
N LEU A 400 10.69 3.42 20.82
CA LEU A 400 10.02 2.98 19.59
C LEU A 400 8.61 3.55 19.47
N GLU A 401 7.86 3.62 20.56
CA GLU A 401 6.53 4.28 20.56
C GLU A 401 6.62 5.78 20.30
N ASP A 402 7.61 6.46 20.90
CA ASP A 402 7.87 7.88 20.64
C ASP A 402 8.25 8.13 19.17
N ILE A 403 9.10 7.28 18.58
CA ILE A 403 9.46 7.35 17.17
C ILE A 403 8.24 7.17 16.28
N GLN A 404 7.38 6.16 16.56
CA GLN A 404 6.15 5.93 15.81
C GLN A 404 5.26 7.17 15.81
N GLN A 405 5.03 7.76 16.96
CA GLN A 405 4.20 8.96 17.12
C GLN A 405 4.83 10.19 16.45
N ASN A 406 6.14 10.36 16.58
CA ASN A 406 6.87 11.48 15.96
C ASN A 406 6.79 11.43 14.42
N ILE A 407 6.98 10.25 13.83
CA ILE A 407 6.84 10.05 12.38
C ILE A 407 5.42 10.41 11.91
N TYR A 408 4.39 9.96 12.63
CA TYR A 408 3.00 10.29 12.32
C TYR A 408 2.73 11.80 12.43
N ASN A 409 3.12 12.42 13.53
CA ASN A 409 2.89 13.85 13.78
C ASN A 409 3.56 14.72 12.73
N LYS A 410 4.76 14.37 12.29
CA LYS A 410 5.48 15.08 11.22
C LYS A 410 4.75 14.99 9.88
N ALA A 411 4.27 13.80 9.52
CA ALA A 411 3.50 13.60 8.30
C ALA A 411 2.12 14.31 8.36
N LEU A 412 1.48 14.30 9.52
CA LEU A 412 0.21 14.99 9.74
C LEU A 412 0.35 16.51 9.62
N ALA A 413 1.38 17.08 10.24
CA ALA A 413 1.68 18.51 10.11
C ALA A 413 1.91 18.88 8.65
N PHE A 414 2.74 18.13 7.93
CA PHE A 414 2.99 18.34 6.51
C PHE A 414 1.70 18.30 5.68
N ARG A 415 0.85 17.30 5.87
CA ARG A 415 -0.44 17.20 5.15
C ARG A 415 -1.31 18.43 5.44
N ASN A 416 -1.47 18.81 6.69
CA ASN A 416 -2.36 19.90 7.10
C ASN A 416 -1.88 21.25 6.55
N GLU A 417 -0.58 21.50 6.53
CA GLU A 417 0.03 22.71 5.94
C GLU A 417 -0.10 22.77 4.41
N ASN A 418 -0.36 21.62 3.79
CA ASN A 418 -0.49 21.48 2.34
C ASN A 418 -1.91 21.17 1.85
N ILE A 419 -2.92 21.45 2.68
CA ILE A 419 -4.31 21.58 2.26
C ILE A 419 -4.63 23.07 2.16
N ARG A 420 -5.01 23.54 0.96
CA ARG A 420 -5.25 24.97 0.68
C ARG A 420 -6.58 25.13 0.00
N GLU A 421 -7.25 26.25 0.26
CA GLU A 421 -8.47 26.63 -0.44
C GLU A 421 -8.15 27.47 -1.68
N ALA A 422 -8.95 27.29 -2.73
CA ALA A 422 -8.97 28.16 -3.90
C ALA A 422 -10.40 28.59 -4.20
N ASN A 423 -10.58 29.89 -4.48
CA ASN A 423 -11.87 30.51 -4.75
C ASN A 423 -11.99 31.05 -6.17
N SER A 424 -10.90 31.04 -6.93
CA SER A 424 -10.89 31.41 -8.36
C SER A 424 -10.04 30.43 -9.16
N TRP A 425 -10.22 30.45 -10.48
CA TRP A 425 -9.42 29.60 -11.37
C TRP A 425 -7.94 29.99 -11.37
N GLU A 426 -7.65 31.27 -11.34
CA GLU A 426 -6.28 31.79 -11.29
C GLU A 426 -5.56 31.32 -10.02
N GLU A 427 -6.21 31.47 -8.86
CA GLU A 427 -5.68 30.98 -7.57
C GLU A 427 -5.48 29.47 -7.57
N PHE A 428 -6.44 28.71 -8.12
CA PHE A 428 -6.36 27.26 -8.23
C PHE A 428 -5.15 26.79 -9.02
N VAL A 429 -4.93 27.40 -10.21
CA VAL A 429 -3.77 27.07 -11.07
C VAL A 429 -2.46 27.48 -10.40
N GLU A 430 -2.40 28.69 -9.83
CA GLU A 430 -1.21 29.19 -9.13
C GLU A 430 -0.80 28.26 -7.99
N LEU A 431 -1.75 27.84 -7.15
CA LEU A 431 -1.47 26.92 -6.04
C LEU A 431 -0.96 25.56 -6.53
N LEU A 432 -1.55 25.01 -7.60
CA LEU A 432 -1.10 23.74 -8.19
C LEU A 432 0.33 23.82 -8.73
N ASP A 433 0.69 24.94 -9.34
CA ASP A 433 1.99 25.09 -10.00
C ASP A 433 3.12 25.50 -9.05
N THR A 434 2.81 26.27 -8.00
CA THR A 434 3.82 26.82 -7.11
C THR A 434 3.98 26.07 -5.80
N LYS A 435 2.92 25.45 -5.29
CA LYS A 435 2.90 24.83 -3.95
C LYS A 435 2.45 23.38 -3.94
N ALA A 436 1.67 22.95 -4.95
CA ALA A 436 1.05 21.61 -5.00
C ALA A 436 0.22 21.28 -3.73
N GLY A 437 0.06 20.03 -3.38
CA GLY A 437 -0.76 19.59 -2.24
C GLY A 437 -2.23 19.39 -2.63
N PHE A 438 -3.08 19.26 -1.63
CA PHE A 438 -4.52 19.21 -1.82
C PHE A 438 -5.09 20.62 -1.95
N ILE A 439 -5.89 20.84 -3.00
CA ILE A 439 -6.62 22.08 -3.20
C ILE A 439 -8.10 21.82 -2.95
N SER A 440 -8.64 22.47 -1.92
CA SER A 440 -10.07 22.47 -1.60
C SER A 440 -10.77 23.56 -2.43
N ALA A 441 -11.62 23.14 -3.35
CA ALA A 441 -12.27 24.07 -4.26
C ALA A 441 -13.69 23.61 -4.61
N HIS A 442 -14.56 24.56 -4.94
CA HIS A 442 -15.91 24.30 -5.40
C HIS A 442 -15.93 23.71 -6.81
N TRP A 443 -16.78 22.73 -7.01
CA TRP A 443 -17.02 22.02 -8.27
C TRP A 443 -18.51 21.90 -8.53
N ASP A 444 -18.96 22.10 -9.76
CA ASP A 444 -20.37 22.11 -10.15
C ASP A 444 -21.04 20.73 -10.25
N GLY A 445 -20.32 19.66 -9.89
CA GLY A 445 -20.87 18.30 -9.88
C GLY A 445 -20.88 17.61 -11.25
N THR A 446 -20.36 18.25 -12.31
CA THR A 446 -20.40 17.68 -13.66
C THR A 446 -19.11 17.00 -14.07
N GLU A 447 -19.22 15.88 -14.77
CA GLU A 447 -18.08 15.17 -15.35
C GLU A 447 -17.36 16.01 -16.41
N GLU A 448 -18.09 16.82 -17.17
CA GLU A 448 -17.52 17.71 -18.17
C GLU A 448 -16.51 18.68 -17.55
N THR A 449 -16.88 19.31 -16.43
CA THR A 449 -16.00 20.24 -15.69
C THR A 449 -14.80 19.50 -15.09
N GLU A 450 -15.02 18.32 -14.51
CA GLU A 450 -13.95 17.48 -13.97
C GLU A 450 -12.90 17.13 -15.04
N ASN A 451 -13.34 16.71 -16.22
CA ASN A 451 -12.46 16.40 -17.34
C ASN A 451 -11.70 17.62 -17.86
N LYS A 452 -12.35 18.78 -17.97
CA LYS A 452 -11.69 20.03 -18.39
C LYS A 452 -10.58 20.45 -17.41
N ILE A 453 -10.84 20.34 -16.10
CA ILE A 453 -9.81 20.65 -15.08
C ILE A 453 -8.63 19.69 -15.22
N LYS A 454 -8.88 18.40 -15.38
CA LYS A 454 -7.87 17.37 -15.57
C LYS A 454 -7.01 17.61 -16.82
N GLU A 455 -7.64 17.95 -17.93
CA GLU A 455 -6.94 18.26 -19.19
C GLU A 455 -6.02 19.46 -19.06
N GLN A 456 -6.50 20.54 -18.45
CA GLN A 456 -5.77 21.80 -18.34
C GLN A 456 -4.65 21.78 -17.29
N THR A 457 -4.83 21.03 -16.17
CA THR A 457 -3.95 21.16 -15.01
C THR A 457 -3.26 19.85 -14.61
N LYS A 458 -3.72 18.72 -15.13
CA LYS A 458 -3.35 17.36 -14.69
C LYS A 458 -3.80 17.04 -13.25
N ALA A 459 -4.52 17.94 -12.58
CA ALA A 459 -5.14 17.65 -11.29
C ALA A 459 -6.47 16.91 -11.49
N THR A 460 -6.76 15.99 -10.59
CA THR A 460 -8.03 15.24 -10.55
C THR A 460 -8.74 15.51 -9.23
N ILE A 461 -10.05 15.32 -9.19
CA ILE A 461 -10.78 15.25 -7.92
C ILE A 461 -10.36 13.98 -7.20
N ARG A 462 -9.63 14.12 -6.10
CA ARG A 462 -9.16 12.98 -5.32
C ARG A 462 -10.29 12.31 -4.55
N CYS A 463 -11.07 13.12 -3.89
CA CYS A 463 -12.29 12.66 -3.22
C CYS A 463 -13.19 13.83 -2.82
N ILE A 464 -14.42 13.50 -2.50
CA ILE A 464 -15.34 14.28 -1.69
C ILE A 464 -15.15 13.78 -0.25
N PRO A 465 -14.57 14.55 0.69
CA PRO A 465 -14.34 14.08 2.06
C PRO A 465 -15.64 13.59 2.72
N ILE A 466 -15.57 12.53 3.52
CA ILE A 466 -16.77 11.94 4.18
C ILE A 466 -17.38 12.92 5.19
N ASP A 467 -16.55 13.68 5.87
CA ASP A 467 -16.91 14.71 6.86
C ASP A 467 -17.11 16.09 6.24
N ASN A 468 -17.28 16.15 4.91
CA ASN A 468 -17.42 17.40 4.18
C ASN A 468 -18.66 18.18 4.62
N LYS A 469 -18.50 19.49 4.78
CA LYS A 469 -19.59 20.39 5.10
C LYS A 469 -20.23 20.90 3.81
N LEU A 470 -21.56 20.98 3.81
CA LEU A 470 -22.27 21.70 2.76
C LEU A 470 -21.96 23.20 2.90
N GLU A 471 -21.54 23.79 1.79
CA GLU A 471 -21.18 25.19 1.69
C GLU A 471 -21.55 25.68 0.28
N ASP A 472 -22.38 26.70 0.22
CA ASP A 472 -22.74 27.30 -1.05
C ASP A 472 -21.55 28.11 -1.62
N GLY A 473 -21.27 27.93 -2.89
CA GLY A 473 -20.18 28.62 -3.58
C GLY A 473 -20.29 28.51 -5.08
N LEU A 474 -19.24 28.93 -5.76
CA LEU A 474 -19.15 28.90 -7.22
C LEU A 474 -18.00 27.98 -7.66
N CYS A 475 -18.29 27.15 -8.65
CA CYS A 475 -17.27 26.29 -9.29
C CYS A 475 -16.09 27.13 -9.77
N VAL A 476 -14.89 26.76 -9.40
CA VAL A 476 -13.65 27.49 -9.71
C VAL A 476 -13.38 27.66 -11.21
N LEU A 477 -13.87 26.74 -12.06
CA LEU A 477 -13.68 26.80 -13.50
C LEU A 477 -14.85 27.47 -14.22
N THR A 478 -16.09 27.09 -13.87
CA THR A 478 -17.28 27.48 -14.65
C THR A 478 -18.03 28.67 -14.07
N GLY A 479 -17.85 28.96 -12.78
CA GLY A 479 -18.66 29.93 -12.05
C GLY A 479 -20.10 29.47 -11.77
N ASN A 480 -20.46 28.23 -12.10
CA ASN A 480 -21.76 27.65 -11.78
C ASN A 480 -21.90 27.42 -10.28
N ALA A 481 -23.16 27.38 -9.80
CA ALA A 481 -23.44 27.10 -8.39
C ALA A 481 -22.90 25.73 -7.97
N SER A 482 -22.37 25.68 -6.76
CA SER A 482 -21.86 24.49 -6.09
C SER A 482 -22.29 24.50 -4.64
N THR A 483 -22.55 23.32 -4.07
CA THR A 483 -22.99 23.15 -2.68
C THR A 483 -21.93 22.57 -1.77
N GLN A 484 -20.75 22.29 -2.31
CA GLN A 484 -19.64 21.73 -1.53
C GLN A 484 -18.29 21.90 -2.23
N ARG A 485 -17.24 21.95 -1.42
CA ARG A 485 -15.86 21.82 -1.90
C ARG A 485 -15.48 20.37 -2.04
N VAL A 486 -14.56 20.10 -2.96
CA VAL A 486 -13.92 18.80 -3.15
C VAL A 486 -12.40 18.96 -3.12
N LEU A 487 -11.68 17.86 -2.94
CA LEU A 487 -10.21 17.91 -2.90
C LEU A 487 -9.62 17.54 -4.27
N PHE A 488 -8.89 18.48 -4.83
CA PHE A 488 -8.11 18.28 -6.05
C PHE A 488 -6.63 18.11 -5.71
N ALA A 489 -5.93 17.29 -6.48
CA ALA A 489 -4.47 17.23 -6.50
C ALA A 489 -3.97 16.57 -7.78
N ARG A 490 -2.72 16.85 -8.14
CA ARG A 490 -1.97 15.96 -9.02
C ARG A 490 -1.63 14.69 -8.27
N ALA A 491 -1.58 13.54 -8.93
CA ALA A 491 -1.47 12.25 -8.27
C ALA A 491 -0.50 11.28 -8.97
N TYR A 492 -0.13 10.25 -8.25
CA TYR A 492 0.63 9.11 -8.74
C TYR A 492 -0.25 8.09 -9.47
#